data_fb57d7c9eddb748d5f998ad5164c883e
#
_entry.id   fb57d7c9eddb748d5f998ad5164c883e
#
_cell.length_a   1.000
_cell.length_b   1.000
_cell.length_c   1.000
_cell.angle_alpha   90.00
_cell.angle_beta   90.00
_cell.angle_gamma   90.00
#
_symmetry.space_group_name_H-M   'P 1'
#
loop_
_entity.id
_entity.type
_entity.pdbx_description
1 polymer ?
#
loop_
_entity_poly.entity_id
_entity_poly.type
_entity_poly.pdbx_seq_one_letter_code
_entity_poly.pdbx_strand_id
1 'polypeptide(L)'
;MAIRGRIGRLAVSGLAILGLGAELASAFPGGTPDSQTDVSPQCAACHASTADTDLSGLGERAAAELPLNKHFAPIRAGIGPYSELSEPDRARLIELLSAVDRNSTIQLEHPAQVAPGEVFQVTVKITGGAGPAVGIGLVDRAHRFFARPASSIGWQVVGAPSILGPKGPQSSWIERRPERDGRGITFVNVLGIESSADSDKWSRAKVIFTLKAPAVIGDYPLVGTFYYGTETAAALSTRMHPRLGAQPLGGLAGRSGRIKFSEPAVINVKPVDETQPVAEMVP
;
A
#
# COMPACT_ATOMS: atom_id res chain seq x y z
N MET A 1 -79.25 25.37 -17.49
CA MET A 1 -78.02 25.24 -18.32
C MET A 1 -76.85 25.41 -17.36
N ALA A 2 -76.27 24.26 -16.95
CA ALA A 2 -75.28 24.20 -15.88
C ALA A 2 -73.91 23.82 -16.46
N ILE A 3 -72.91 24.70 -16.30
CA ILE A 3 -71.54 24.50 -16.75
C ILE A 3 -70.73 24.03 -15.53
N ARG A 4 -70.34 22.76 -15.55
CA ARG A 4 -69.42 22.13 -14.55
C ARG A 4 -67.97 22.49 -14.88
N GLY A 5 -67.33 23.28 -14.02
CA GLY A 5 -65.88 23.50 -14.06
C GLY A 5 -65.12 22.26 -13.51
N ARG A 6 -64.18 21.74 -14.28
CA ARG A 6 -63.21 20.70 -13.88
C ARG A 6 -62.01 21.39 -13.22
N ILE A 7 -61.80 21.11 -11.95
CA ILE A 7 -60.60 21.48 -11.23
C ILE A 7 -59.49 20.47 -11.56
N GLY A 8 -58.47 20.92 -12.30
CA GLY A 8 -57.29 20.12 -12.61
C GLY A 8 -56.40 20.00 -11.39
N ARG A 9 -56.09 18.78 -10.95
CA ARG A 9 -55.11 18.47 -9.90
C ARG A 9 -53.71 18.59 -10.56
N LEU A 10 -52.95 19.58 -10.13
CA LEU A 10 -51.51 19.65 -10.36
C LEU A 10 -50.79 18.61 -9.50
N ALA A 11 -50.24 17.60 -10.16
CA ALA A 11 -49.33 16.64 -9.52
C ALA A 11 -47.96 17.31 -9.38
N VAL A 12 -47.58 17.62 -8.16
CA VAL A 12 -46.21 18.05 -7.84
C VAL A 12 -45.33 16.79 -7.82
N SER A 13 -44.60 16.59 -8.89
CA SER A 13 -43.55 15.54 -8.95
C SER A 13 -42.38 15.96 -8.07
N GLY A 14 -42.32 15.37 -6.88
CA GLY A 14 -41.17 15.51 -5.99
C GLY A 14 -39.93 14.91 -6.65
N LEU A 15 -38.98 15.75 -7.01
CA LEU A 15 -37.66 15.36 -7.47
C LEU A 15 -36.87 14.83 -6.26
N ALA A 16 -36.81 13.51 -6.08
CA ALA A 16 -35.95 12.88 -5.10
C ALA A 16 -34.50 13.09 -5.56
N ILE A 17 -33.81 14.07 -4.97
CA ILE A 17 -32.38 14.22 -5.06
C ILE A 17 -31.76 13.04 -4.32
N LEU A 18 -31.42 11.98 -5.04
CA LEU A 18 -30.50 10.94 -4.57
C LEU A 18 -29.16 11.62 -4.33
N GLY A 19 -28.92 12.00 -3.07
CA GLY A 19 -27.61 12.39 -2.61
C GLY A 19 -26.68 11.19 -2.79
N LEU A 20 -25.94 11.17 -3.88
CA LEU A 20 -24.73 10.36 -4.02
C LEU A 20 -23.80 10.83 -2.90
N GLY A 21 -23.88 10.17 -1.75
CA GLY A 21 -22.86 10.25 -0.73
C GLY A 21 -21.56 9.81 -1.39
N ALA A 22 -20.68 10.78 -1.69
CA ALA A 22 -19.30 10.48 -1.96
C ALA A 22 -18.79 9.73 -0.73
N GLU A 23 -18.74 8.40 -0.81
CA GLU A 23 -17.99 7.60 0.13
C GLU A 23 -16.57 8.13 0.04
N LEU A 24 -16.19 8.92 1.04
CA LEU A 24 -14.81 9.32 1.25
C LEU A 24 -14.02 8.02 1.29
N ALA A 25 -13.20 7.80 0.26
CA ALA A 25 -12.30 6.66 0.20
C ALA A 25 -11.43 6.72 1.45
N SER A 26 -11.85 6.04 2.51
CA SER A 26 -11.01 5.87 3.69
C SER A 26 -9.83 5.01 3.26
N ALA A 27 -8.63 5.58 3.33
CA ALA A 27 -7.45 4.76 3.43
C ALA A 27 -7.70 3.79 4.58
N PHE A 28 -7.49 2.49 4.36
CA PHE A 28 -7.82 1.45 5.33
C PHE A 28 -6.84 1.44 6.51
N PRO A 29 -7.08 2.21 7.61
CA PRO A 29 -6.13 2.27 8.73
C PRO A 29 -5.93 0.91 9.41
N GLY A 30 -6.93 0.02 9.31
CA GLY A 30 -6.86 -1.34 9.80
C GLY A 30 -6.32 -2.37 8.80
N GLY A 31 -5.77 -1.92 7.68
CA GLY A 31 -5.36 -2.76 6.56
C GLY A 31 -6.46 -2.94 5.52
N THR A 32 -6.10 -3.39 4.32
CA THR A 32 -7.06 -3.66 3.25
C THR A 32 -8.03 -4.79 3.63
N PRO A 33 -9.23 -4.83 3.01
CA PRO A 33 -10.14 -5.96 3.21
C PRO A 33 -9.47 -7.29 2.89
N ASP A 34 -9.86 -8.34 3.62
CA ASP A 34 -9.32 -9.70 3.43
C ASP A 34 -9.54 -10.25 2.00
N SER A 35 -10.46 -9.65 1.23
CA SER A 35 -10.68 -10.00 -0.19
C SER A 35 -9.56 -9.51 -1.10
N GLN A 36 -8.74 -8.58 -0.63
CA GLN A 36 -7.70 -7.98 -1.44
C GLN A 36 -6.46 -8.87 -1.44
N THR A 37 -6.23 -9.57 -2.54
CA THR A 37 -5.04 -10.43 -2.75
C THR A 37 -3.97 -9.73 -3.57
N ASP A 38 -4.32 -8.56 -4.12
CA ASP A 38 -3.52 -7.78 -5.03
C ASP A 38 -4.02 -6.33 -5.00
N VAL A 39 -3.15 -5.42 -4.65
CA VAL A 39 -3.49 -3.98 -4.55
C VAL A 39 -2.80 -3.14 -5.61
N SER A 40 -1.96 -3.75 -6.43
CA SER A 40 -1.30 -3.08 -7.56
C SER A 40 -2.11 -3.27 -8.84
N PRO A 41 -2.12 -2.29 -9.75
CA PRO A 41 -1.46 -0.97 -9.70
C PRO A 41 -2.30 0.13 -9.04
N GLN A 42 -3.56 -0.10 -8.73
CA GLN A 42 -4.52 0.94 -8.30
C GLN A 42 -4.04 1.72 -7.07
N CYS A 43 -3.58 1.02 -6.03
CA CYS A 43 -3.09 1.68 -4.83
C CYS A 43 -1.81 2.46 -5.09
N ALA A 44 -0.91 1.93 -5.93
CA ALA A 44 0.32 2.58 -6.31
C ALA A 44 0.08 3.92 -6.99
N ALA A 45 -0.94 4.03 -7.85
CA ALA A 45 -1.26 5.27 -8.55
C ALA A 45 -1.52 6.45 -7.61
N CYS A 46 -2.13 6.19 -6.44
CA CYS A 46 -2.47 7.23 -5.47
C CYS A 46 -1.45 7.39 -4.33
N HIS A 47 -0.73 6.33 -3.99
CA HIS A 47 0.09 6.26 -2.78
C HIS A 47 1.60 6.15 -3.04
N ALA A 48 2.06 6.12 -4.31
CA ALA A 48 3.49 6.02 -4.60
C ALA A 48 4.26 7.25 -4.13
N SER A 49 5.40 7.00 -3.45
CA SER A 49 6.40 8.00 -3.07
C SER A 49 7.60 8.01 -4.02
N THR A 50 7.47 7.40 -5.20
CA THR A 50 8.54 7.32 -6.19
C THR A 50 8.93 8.68 -6.75
N ALA A 51 10.19 8.82 -7.18
CA ALA A 51 10.72 10.04 -7.71
C ALA A 51 10.03 10.48 -9.02
N ASP A 52 10.15 11.76 -9.36
CA ASP A 52 9.55 12.35 -10.56
C ASP A 52 10.01 11.68 -11.86
N THR A 53 11.20 11.08 -11.88
CA THR A 53 11.73 10.35 -13.03
C THR A 53 10.85 9.19 -13.47
N ASP A 54 10.13 8.55 -12.52
CA ASP A 54 9.21 7.45 -12.82
C ASP A 54 7.89 7.96 -13.43
N LEU A 55 7.73 9.25 -13.47
CA LEU A 55 6.60 9.94 -14.08
C LEU A 55 6.94 10.56 -15.44
N SER A 56 8.15 10.34 -15.95
CA SER A 56 8.57 10.84 -17.24
C SER A 56 7.62 10.35 -18.34
N GLY A 57 7.07 11.30 -19.12
CA GLY A 57 6.03 11.02 -20.13
C GLY A 57 4.60 10.99 -19.62
N LEU A 58 4.37 11.18 -18.31
CA LEU A 58 3.05 11.40 -17.74
C LEU A 58 2.76 12.91 -17.64
N GLY A 59 1.56 13.32 -18.00
CA GLY A 59 1.17 14.73 -17.99
C GLY A 59 1.18 15.36 -16.58
N GLU A 60 1.03 16.70 -16.53
CA GLU A 60 1.00 17.51 -15.30
C GLU A 60 0.07 16.96 -14.20
N ARG A 61 -1.06 16.36 -14.59
CA ARG A 61 -2.00 15.76 -13.64
C ARG A 61 -1.37 14.64 -12.83
N ALA A 62 -0.54 13.81 -13.44
CA ALA A 62 0.14 12.72 -12.75
C ALA A 62 1.22 13.25 -11.78
N ALA A 63 1.94 14.29 -12.18
CA ALA A 63 2.91 14.98 -11.31
C ALA A 63 2.22 15.66 -10.12
N ALA A 64 1.06 16.28 -10.33
CA ALA A 64 0.26 16.92 -9.26
C ALA A 64 -0.26 15.89 -8.23
N GLU A 65 -0.25 14.62 -8.57
CA GLU A 65 -0.66 13.53 -7.69
C GLU A 65 0.44 13.00 -6.77
N LEU A 66 1.67 13.51 -6.88
CA LEU A 66 2.75 13.14 -5.98
C LEU A 66 2.42 13.46 -4.51
N PRO A 67 2.92 12.67 -3.55
CA PRO A 67 2.70 12.91 -2.12
C PRO A 67 3.02 14.34 -1.69
N LEU A 68 4.06 14.97 -2.26
CA LEU A 68 4.42 16.36 -1.98
C LEU A 68 3.28 17.32 -2.31
N ASN A 69 2.62 17.15 -3.45
CA ASN A 69 1.55 18.03 -3.90
C ASN A 69 0.20 17.66 -3.27
N LYS A 70 -0.07 16.36 -3.08
CA LYS A 70 -1.33 15.89 -2.49
C LYS A 70 -1.39 16.05 -0.97
N HIS A 71 -0.27 15.89 -0.29
CA HIS A 71 -0.21 15.85 1.17
C HIS A 71 0.44 17.09 1.77
N PHE A 72 1.68 17.39 1.42
CA PHE A 72 2.42 18.50 2.05
C PHE A 72 1.89 19.88 1.62
N ALA A 73 1.46 20.05 0.39
CA ALA A 73 0.90 21.32 -0.06
C ALA A 73 -0.40 21.68 0.68
N PRO A 74 -1.38 20.79 0.85
CA PRO A 74 -2.55 21.03 1.71
C PRO A 74 -2.21 21.32 3.17
N ILE A 75 -1.20 20.68 3.76
CA ILE A 75 -0.75 20.97 5.13
C ILE A 75 -0.22 22.40 5.21
N ARG A 76 0.70 22.80 4.32
CA ARG A 76 1.24 24.17 4.29
C ARG A 76 0.16 25.23 4.14
N ALA A 77 -0.81 24.96 3.27
CA ALA A 77 -1.92 25.87 3.00
C ALA A 77 -2.99 25.87 4.11
N GLY A 78 -2.95 24.96 5.07
CA GLY A 78 -3.98 24.82 6.10
C GLY A 78 -5.35 24.46 5.52
N ILE A 79 -5.41 23.61 4.50
CA ILE A 79 -6.65 23.27 3.79
C ILE A 79 -7.24 21.97 4.31
N GLY A 80 -8.56 21.92 4.40
CA GLY A 80 -9.32 20.74 4.82
C GLY A 80 -9.01 20.35 6.27
N PRO A 81 -8.57 19.11 6.55
CA PRO A 81 -8.33 18.66 7.93
C PRO A 81 -7.20 19.42 8.64
N TYR A 82 -6.39 20.19 7.92
CA TYR A 82 -5.26 20.95 8.47
C TYR A 82 -5.62 22.41 8.80
N SER A 83 -6.86 22.83 8.56
CA SER A 83 -7.31 24.22 8.82
C SER A 83 -7.34 24.57 10.31
N GLU A 84 -7.42 23.58 11.18
CA GLU A 84 -7.41 23.76 12.64
C GLU A 84 -5.99 23.83 13.22
N LEU A 85 -4.96 23.54 12.41
CA LEU A 85 -3.57 23.60 12.84
C LEU A 85 -3.01 25.02 12.72
N SER A 86 -2.28 25.46 13.74
CA SER A 86 -1.48 26.67 13.66
C SER A 86 -0.36 26.55 12.63
N GLU A 87 0.20 27.65 12.17
CA GLU A 87 1.34 27.61 11.23
C GLU A 87 2.54 26.84 11.78
N PRO A 88 2.97 27.03 13.05
CA PRO A 88 4.02 26.22 13.65
C PRO A 88 3.69 24.72 13.69
N ASP A 89 2.44 24.35 14.01
CA ASP A 89 2.01 22.96 14.04
C ASP A 89 2.04 22.33 12.65
N ARG A 90 1.64 23.07 11.62
CA ARG A 90 1.74 22.60 10.23
C ARG A 90 3.19 22.36 9.81
N ALA A 91 4.09 23.26 10.19
CA ALA A 91 5.52 23.11 9.94
C ALA A 91 6.07 21.87 10.68
N ARG A 92 5.72 21.71 11.94
CA ARG A 92 6.11 20.52 12.74
C ARG A 92 5.57 19.23 12.16
N LEU A 93 4.30 19.22 11.74
CA LEU A 93 3.71 18.03 11.09
C LEU A 93 4.49 17.63 9.83
N ILE A 94 4.83 18.58 8.97
CA ILE A 94 5.63 18.31 7.76
C ILE A 94 7.00 17.72 8.11
N GLU A 95 7.66 18.22 9.16
CA GLU A 95 8.93 17.71 9.63
C GLU A 95 8.81 16.23 10.07
N LEU A 96 7.82 15.92 10.91
CA LEU A 96 7.54 14.57 11.39
C LEU A 96 7.18 13.62 10.24
N LEU A 97 6.31 14.05 9.31
CA LEU A 97 5.96 13.26 8.13
C LEU A 97 7.17 12.98 7.24
N SER A 98 8.04 13.98 7.09
CA SER A 98 9.30 13.80 6.36
C SER A 98 10.22 12.80 7.04
N ALA A 99 10.22 12.75 8.38
CA ALA A 99 10.95 11.73 9.13
C ALA A 99 10.36 10.33 8.91
N VAL A 100 9.02 10.18 8.90
CA VAL A 100 8.37 8.92 8.55
C VAL A 100 8.78 8.47 7.15
N ASP A 101 8.73 9.35 6.17
CA ASP A 101 9.09 9.01 4.78
C ASP A 101 10.57 8.61 4.65
N ARG A 102 11.49 9.29 5.34
CA ARG A 102 12.93 8.94 5.33
C ARG A 102 13.21 7.60 5.99
N ASN A 103 12.55 7.30 7.10
CA ASN A 103 12.79 6.09 7.89
C ASN A 103 11.91 4.90 7.47
N SER A 104 11.02 5.08 6.50
CA SER A 104 10.27 3.98 5.90
C SER A 104 11.07 3.39 4.75
N THR A 105 11.53 2.15 4.92
CA THR A 105 12.37 1.45 3.95
C THR A 105 11.82 0.08 3.63
N ILE A 106 12.17 -0.42 2.44
CA ILE A 106 11.86 -1.76 1.98
C ILE A 106 13.07 -2.39 1.32
N GLN A 107 13.28 -3.67 1.54
CA GLN A 107 14.32 -4.50 0.93
C GLN A 107 13.71 -5.82 0.47
N LEU A 108 14.17 -6.31 -0.68
CA LEU A 108 13.82 -7.62 -1.21
C LEU A 108 15.06 -8.50 -1.21
N GLU A 109 15.00 -9.63 -0.50
CA GLU A 109 16.02 -10.67 -0.54
C GLU A 109 15.54 -11.80 -1.42
N HIS A 110 16.37 -12.23 -2.36
CA HIS A 110 16.02 -13.20 -3.38
C HIS A 110 17.27 -13.94 -3.88
N PRO A 111 17.15 -15.15 -4.42
CA PRO A 111 18.23 -15.79 -5.17
C PRO A 111 18.47 -15.04 -6.49
N ALA A 112 19.73 -15.01 -6.95
CA ALA A 112 20.06 -14.44 -8.25
C ALA A 112 19.58 -15.32 -9.41
N GLN A 113 19.48 -16.65 -9.18
CA GLN A 113 19.14 -17.64 -10.17
C GLN A 113 18.31 -18.75 -9.56
N VAL A 114 17.40 -19.34 -10.34
CA VAL A 114 16.59 -20.51 -9.98
C VAL A 114 16.40 -21.40 -11.22
N ALA A 115 16.10 -22.69 -11.00
CA ALA A 115 15.74 -23.58 -12.09
C ALA A 115 14.29 -23.34 -12.56
N PRO A 116 13.96 -23.68 -13.82
CA PRO A 116 12.58 -23.67 -14.30
C PRO A 116 11.67 -24.53 -13.42
N GLY A 117 10.58 -23.96 -12.92
CA GLY A 117 9.64 -24.64 -12.03
C GLY A 117 10.11 -24.86 -10.60
N GLU A 118 11.32 -24.42 -10.24
CA GLU A 118 11.84 -24.51 -8.88
C GLU A 118 10.96 -23.72 -7.89
N VAL A 119 10.83 -24.30 -6.68
CA VAL A 119 10.15 -23.64 -5.55
C VAL A 119 11.22 -23.06 -4.63
N PHE A 120 11.17 -21.75 -4.41
CA PHE A 120 12.14 -21.01 -3.61
C PHE A 120 11.47 -19.95 -2.78
N GLN A 121 12.23 -19.29 -1.92
CA GLN A 121 11.72 -18.21 -1.06
C GLN A 121 12.30 -16.86 -1.44
N VAL A 122 11.47 -15.83 -1.30
CA VAL A 122 11.88 -14.43 -1.29
C VAL A 122 11.40 -13.77 0.00
N THR A 123 12.20 -12.85 0.53
CA THR A 123 11.87 -12.15 1.77
C THR A 123 11.77 -10.66 1.53
N VAL A 124 10.62 -10.08 1.84
CA VAL A 124 10.45 -8.62 1.89
C VAL A 124 10.63 -8.18 3.33
N LYS A 125 11.61 -7.31 3.57
CA LYS A 125 11.88 -6.67 4.87
C LYS A 125 11.47 -5.21 4.81
N ILE A 126 10.79 -4.74 5.85
CA ILE A 126 10.40 -3.34 5.97
C ILE A 126 10.83 -2.75 7.30
N THR A 127 11.09 -1.45 7.29
CA THR A 127 11.25 -0.63 8.51
C THR A 127 10.37 0.60 8.36
N GLY A 128 9.83 1.11 9.47
CA GLY A 128 9.04 2.34 9.50
C GLY A 128 7.58 2.15 9.13
N GLY A 129 7.03 3.13 8.42
CA GLY A 129 5.60 3.25 8.16
C GLY A 129 4.80 3.59 9.39
N ALA A 130 3.59 4.06 9.20
CA ALA A 130 2.62 4.31 10.27
C ALA A 130 1.51 3.27 10.20
N GLY A 131 1.13 2.77 11.39
CA GLY A 131 0.15 1.71 11.53
C GLY A 131 -1.30 2.21 11.70
N PRO A 132 -2.14 1.31 12.22
CA PRO A 132 -1.82 0.02 12.86
C PRO A 132 -1.46 -1.11 11.90
N ALA A 133 -1.76 -0.97 10.61
CA ALA A 133 -1.49 -1.97 9.58
C ALA A 133 -0.73 -1.36 8.41
N VAL A 134 0.11 -2.16 7.77
CA VAL A 134 0.79 -1.83 6.51
C VAL A 134 0.61 -2.97 5.52
N GLY A 135 0.72 -2.66 4.24
CA GLY A 135 0.63 -3.66 3.17
C GLY A 135 1.99 -4.01 2.59
N ILE A 136 2.22 -5.27 2.32
CA ILE A 136 3.43 -5.79 1.68
C ILE A 136 3.03 -6.60 0.46
N GLY A 137 3.65 -6.35 -0.68
CA GLY A 137 3.34 -7.05 -1.92
C GLY A 137 4.55 -7.36 -2.79
N LEU A 138 4.30 -8.17 -3.83
CA LEU A 138 5.24 -8.48 -4.89
C LEU A 138 4.65 -8.09 -6.24
N VAL A 139 5.42 -7.33 -7.03
CA VAL A 139 5.02 -6.80 -8.34
C VAL A 139 6.12 -7.04 -9.38
N ASP A 140 5.77 -6.82 -10.66
CA ASP A 140 6.66 -7.00 -11.81
C ASP A 140 7.63 -5.82 -12.02
N ARG A 141 7.34 -4.63 -11.51
CA ARG A 141 8.14 -3.42 -11.73
C ARG A 141 7.91 -2.35 -10.67
N ALA A 142 8.91 -1.52 -10.44
CA ALA A 142 8.82 -0.35 -9.57
C ALA A 142 8.16 0.82 -10.32
N HIS A 143 6.84 0.78 -10.51
CA HIS A 143 6.12 1.83 -11.23
C HIS A 143 4.75 2.08 -10.64
N ARG A 144 4.50 3.31 -10.18
CA ARG A 144 3.27 3.66 -9.46
C ARG A 144 1.97 3.44 -10.24
N PHE A 145 1.99 3.54 -11.58
CA PHE A 145 0.80 3.38 -12.42
C PHE A 145 0.72 2.03 -13.14
N PHE A 146 1.86 1.40 -13.42
CA PHE A 146 1.94 0.24 -14.31
C PHE A 146 2.45 -1.02 -13.62
N ALA A 147 2.77 -0.97 -12.32
CA ALA A 147 3.09 -2.16 -11.56
C ALA A 147 1.91 -3.14 -11.60
N ARG A 148 2.22 -4.41 -11.83
CA ARG A 148 1.26 -5.52 -11.82
C ARG A 148 1.70 -6.56 -10.80
N PRO A 149 0.80 -7.41 -10.31
CA PRO A 149 1.19 -8.52 -9.46
C PRO A 149 2.30 -9.36 -10.10
N ALA A 150 3.23 -9.86 -9.31
CA ALA A 150 4.31 -10.72 -9.79
C ALA A 150 3.79 -11.94 -10.56
N SER A 151 2.59 -12.41 -10.23
CA SER A 151 1.92 -13.50 -10.95
C SER A 151 1.61 -13.17 -12.43
N SER A 152 1.54 -11.90 -12.80
CA SER A 152 1.25 -11.47 -14.19
C SER A 152 2.36 -11.80 -15.18
N ILE A 153 3.57 -12.07 -14.70
CA ILE A 153 4.74 -12.41 -15.52
C ILE A 153 5.23 -13.85 -15.30
N GLY A 154 4.43 -14.67 -14.62
CA GLY A 154 4.68 -16.10 -14.49
C GLY A 154 5.13 -16.60 -13.14
N TRP A 155 5.44 -15.73 -12.17
CA TRP A 155 5.67 -16.17 -10.79
C TRP A 155 4.38 -16.76 -10.20
N GLN A 156 4.49 -17.87 -9.49
CA GLN A 156 3.36 -18.46 -8.77
C GLN A 156 3.64 -18.41 -7.26
N VAL A 157 2.74 -17.84 -6.49
CA VAL A 157 2.82 -17.91 -5.02
C VAL A 157 2.32 -19.26 -4.56
N VAL A 158 3.14 -19.99 -3.81
CA VAL A 158 2.86 -21.33 -3.29
C VAL A 158 2.55 -21.24 -1.80
N GLY A 159 1.33 -21.59 -1.45
CA GLY A 159 0.87 -21.53 -0.06
C GLY A 159 0.71 -20.09 0.48
N ALA A 160 0.56 -20.00 1.80
CA ALA A 160 0.42 -18.75 2.52
C ALA A 160 1.79 -18.08 2.75
N PRO A 161 1.93 -16.77 2.54
CA PRO A 161 3.12 -16.06 2.98
C PRO A 161 3.27 -16.13 4.51
N SER A 162 4.51 -16.32 4.99
CA SER A 162 4.84 -16.26 6.41
C SER A 162 5.09 -14.81 6.82
N ILE A 163 4.38 -14.34 7.85
CA ILE A 163 4.45 -12.95 8.30
C ILE A 163 5.09 -12.91 9.70
N LEU A 164 6.19 -12.18 9.84
CA LEU A 164 6.76 -11.81 11.11
C LEU A 164 6.60 -10.31 11.32
N GLY A 165 5.57 -9.94 12.07
CA GLY A 165 5.29 -8.56 12.45
C GLY A 165 6.12 -8.09 13.63
N PRO A 166 5.97 -6.82 14.07
CA PRO A 166 6.74 -6.24 15.17
C PRO A 166 6.56 -6.97 16.50
N LYS A 167 5.44 -7.64 16.69
CA LYS A 167 5.08 -8.38 17.92
C LYS A 167 5.22 -9.90 17.78
N GLY A 168 5.84 -10.37 16.70
CA GLY A 168 6.05 -11.79 16.43
C GLY A 168 5.29 -12.32 15.22
N PRO A 169 5.21 -13.65 15.06
CA PRO A 169 4.49 -14.28 13.97
C PRO A 169 3.02 -13.89 13.95
N GLN A 170 2.49 -13.70 12.74
CA GLN A 170 1.08 -13.41 12.51
C GLN A 170 0.50 -14.47 11.60
N SER A 171 -0.73 -14.91 11.89
CA SER A 171 -1.47 -15.72 10.94
C SER A 171 -1.76 -14.89 9.70
N SER A 172 -1.44 -15.43 8.53
CA SER A 172 -1.91 -14.84 7.30
C SER A 172 -3.43 -15.00 7.25
N TRP A 173 -4.13 -14.02 6.69
CA TRP A 173 -5.59 -14.08 6.54
C TRP A 173 -6.09 -15.27 5.71
N ILE A 174 -5.21 -16.01 5.03
CA ILE A 174 -5.50 -17.28 4.33
C ILE A 174 -6.14 -18.31 5.25
N GLU A 175 -5.74 -18.38 6.52
CA GLU A 175 -6.38 -19.27 7.50
C GLU A 175 -7.89 -18.98 7.63
N ARG A 176 -8.30 -17.75 7.32
CA ARG A 176 -9.70 -17.33 7.28
C ARG A 176 -10.36 -17.54 5.91
N ARG A 177 -9.61 -18.04 4.93
CA ARG A 177 -10.05 -18.24 3.53
C ARG A 177 -9.41 -19.48 2.91
N PRO A 178 -9.71 -20.66 3.45
CA PRO A 178 -9.12 -21.94 2.98
C PRO A 178 -9.42 -22.21 1.51
N GLU A 179 -10.52 -21.68 0.98
CA GLU A 179 -10.89 -21.85 -0.44
C GLU A 179 -9.91 -21.19 -1.41
N ARG A 180 -9.12 -20.24 -0.94
CA ARG A 180 -8.09 -19.58 -1.76
C ARG A 180 -6.78 -20.35 -1.82
N ASP A 181 -6.51 -21.24 -0.86
CA ASP A 181 -5.33 -22.12 -0.78
C ASP A 181 -3.99 -21.41 -1.08
N GLY A 182 -3.89 -20.14 -0.72
CA GLY A 182 -2.69 -19.31 -0.91
C GLY A 182 -2.35 -18.93 -2.35
N ARG A 183 -3.04 -19.48 -3.33
CA ARG A 183 -2.71 -19.23 -4.73
C ARG A 183 -2.97 -17.78 -5.14
N GLY A 184 -1.99 -17.18 -5.79
CA GLY A 184 -2.08 -15.83 -6.33
C GLY A 184 -2.06 -14.72 -5.27
N ILE A 185 -1.69 -15.02 -4.03
CA ILE A 185 -1.57 -14.01 -2.99
C ILE A 185 -0.22 -13.31 -3.11
N THR A 186 -0.22 -12.23 -3.83
CA THR A 186 0.95 -11.36 -3.97
C THR A 186 0.94 -10.18 -3.00
N PHE A 187 -0.04 -10.11 -2.10
CA PHE A 187 -0.19 -9.03 -1.14
C PHE A 187 -0.72 -9.53 0.20
N VAL A 188 -0.17 -9.01 1.30
CA VAL A 188 -0.63 -9.27 2.67
C VAL A 188 -0.59 -8.02 3.53
N ASN A 189 -1.46 -7.98 4.55
CA ASN A 189 -1.39 -6.98 5.63
C ASN A 189 -0.45 -7.47 6.74
N VAL A 190 0.35 -6.55 7.26
CA VAL A 190 1.16 -6.72 8.48
C VAL A 190 0.60 -5.80 9.56
N LEU A 191 0.23 -6.37 10.69
CA LEU A 191 -0.42 -5.66 11.80
C LEU A 191 0.58 -5.30 12.91
N GLY A 192 0.16 -4.41 13.82
CA GLY A 192 0.93 -4.04 15.00
C GLY A 192 2.08 -3.08 14.73
N ILE A 193 1.98 -2.30 13.65
CA ILE A 193 2.93 -1.24 13.35
C ILE A 193 2.71 -0.07 14.32
N GLU A 194 3.72 0.25 15.09
CA GLU A 194 3.71 1.28 16.15
C GLU A 194 4.93 2.21 16.03
N SER A 195 5.19 2.67 14.81
CA SER A 195 6.23 3.68 14.59
C SER A 195 5.83 5.05 15.15
N SER A 196 6.81 5.83 15.59
CA SER A 196 6.63 7.20 16.09
C SER A 196 7.80 8.06 15.66
N ALA A 197 7.53 9.09 14.87
CA ALA A 197 8.54 10.02 14.40
C ALA A 197 9.06 10.95 15.51
N ASP A 198 8.22 11.26 16.49
CA ASP A 198 8.58 12.12 17.60
C ASP A 198 9.57 11.44 18.57
N SER A 199 9.43 10.13 18.78
CA SER A 199 10.33 9.34 19.64
C SER A 199 11.39 8.55 18.86
N ASP A 200 11.53 8.78 17.56
CA ASP A 200 12.46 8.08 16.66
C ASP A 200 12.36 6.54 16.76
N LYS A 201 11.15 6.03 16.95
CA LYS A 201 10.86 4.61 17.06
C LYS A 201 10.29 4.08 15.74
N TRP A 202 10.94 3.06 15.16
CA TRP A 202 10.57 2.51 13.87
C TRP A 202 10.27 1.01 13.95
N SER A 203 9.05 0.63 13.60
CA SER A 203 8.63 -0.77 13.54
C SER A 203 9.39 -1.51 12.45
N ARG A 204 9.59 -2.81 12.65
CA ARG A 204 10.22 -3.71 11.65
C ARG A 204 9.35 -4.92 11.46
N ALA A 205 9.28 -5.38 10.22
CA ALA A 205 8.60 -6.62 9.88
C ALA A 205 9.24 -7.28 8.67
N LYS A 206 8.93 -8.57 8.48
CA LYS A 206 9.29 -9.30 7.25
C LYS A 206 8.15 -10.20 6.81
N VAL A 207 8.06 -10.37 5.51
CA VAL A 207 7.13 -11.32 4.88
C VAL A 207 7.94 -12.23 3.96
N ILE A 208 7.76 -13.53 4.13
CA ILE A 208 8.41 -14.55 3.32
C ILE A 208 7.36 -15.13 2.37
N PHE A 209 7.57 -14.95 1.08
CA PHE A 209 6.77 -15.57 0.03
C PHE A 209 7.50 -16.80 -0.49
N THR A 210 6.80 -17.92 -0.62
CA THR A 210 7.27 -19.07 -1.36
C THR A 210 6.79 -18.94 -2.79
N LEU A 211 7.71 -18.87 -3.74
CA LEU A 211 7.44 -18.74 -5.15
C LEU A 211 7.83 -19.99 -5.91
N LYS A 212 7.08 -20.29 -6.97
CA LYS A 212 7.48 -21.24 -8.00
C LYS A 212 7.90 -20.48 -9.24
N ALA A 213 9.08 -20.78 -9.77
CA ALA A 213 9.63 -20.15 -10.95
C ALA A 213 8.80 -20.49 -12.20
N PRO A 214 8.77 -19.56 -13.20
CA PRO A 214 8.26 -19.87 -14.53
C PRO A 214 8.94 -21.10 -15.13
N ALA A 215 8.21 -21.82 -15.98
CA ALA A 215 8.77 -22.96 -16.70
C ALA A 215 9.67 -22.55 -17.88
N VAL A 216 9.54 -21.34 -18.36
CA VAL A 216 10.29 -20.78 -19.49
C VAL A 216 11.56 -20.14 -18.98
N ILE A 217 12.69 -20.48 -19.63
CA ILE A 217 13.99 -19.85 -19.35
C ILE A 217 13.96 -18.38 -19.71
N GLY A 218 14.54 -17.53 -18.88
CA GLY A 218 14.60 -16.10 -19.12
C GLY A 218 14.90 -15.29 -17.85
N ASP A 219 14.93 -13.99 -18.01
CA ASP A 219 15.11 -13.00 -16.94
C ASP A 219 13.75 -12.48 -16.49
N TYR A 220 13.45 -12.64 -15.22
CA TYR A 220 12.16 -12.26 -14.65
C TYR A 220 12.33 -11.20 -13.58
N PRO A 221 11.76 -10.01 -13.76
CA PRO A 221 11.79 -8.98 -12.75
C PRO A 221 10.95 -9.35 -11.54
N LEU A 222 11.36 -8.85 -10.36
CA LEU A 222 10.61 -8.97 -9.12
C LEU A 222 10.89 -7.74 -8.26
N VAL A 223 9.84 -7.15 -7.71
CA VAL A 223 9.91 -5.94 -6.88
C VAL A 223 9.00 -6.11 -5.67
N GLY A 224 9.53 -5.77 -4.49
CA GLY A 224 8.73 -5.65 -3.28
C GLY A 224 7.98 -4.33 -3.24
N THR A 225 6.75 -4.33 -2.71
CA THR A 225 5.98 -3.10 -2.45
C THR A 225 5.67 -2.95 -0.97
N PHE A 226 5.73 -1.72 -0.47
CA PHE A 226 5.42 -1.34 0.90
C PHE A 226 4.41 -0.22 0.93
N TYR A 227 3.19 -0.53 1.35
CA TYR A 227 2.09 0.42 1.52
C TYR A 227 1.97 0.80 2.99
N TYR A 228 2.08 2.08 3.31
CA TYR A 228 2.04 2.54 4.70
C TYR A 228 1.31 3.88 4.84
N GLY A 229 0.80 4.13 6.05
CA GLY A 229 0.34 5.43 6.47
C GLY A 229 1.49 6.30 7.00
N THR A 230 1.21 7.55 7.27
CA THR A 230 2.21 8.48 7.81
C THR A 230 1.75 9.17 9.09
N GLU A 231 0.55 9.70 9.15
CA GLU A 231 0.13 10.63 10.20
C GLU A 231 -0.05 9.98 11.58
N THR A 232 -0.38 8.69 11.66
CA THR A 232 -0.45 8.00 12.95
C THR A 232 0.90 7.88 13.65
N ALA A 233 2.01 7.93 12.89
CA ALA A 233 3.37 8.00 13.43
C ALA A 233 3.88 9.42 13.64
N ALA A 234 3.13 10.43 13.23
CA ALA A 234 3.48 11.86 13.27
C ALA A 234 2.41 12.69 13.98
N ALA A 235 1.59 12.07 14.84
CA ALA A 235 0.47 12.73 15.47
C ALA A 235 0.92 13.84 16.39
N LEU A 236 0.48 15.08 16.10
CA LEU A 236 0.66 16.24 16.97
C LEU A 236 -0.39 16.24 18.07
N SER A 237 -1.61 15.87 17.73
CA SER A 237 -2.75 15.78 18.63
C SER A 237 -3.79 14.84 18.06
N THR A 238 -4.80 14.53 18.85
CA THR A 238 -5.96 13.75 18.41
C THR A 238 -7.22 14.55 18.57
N ARG A 239 -8.18 14.36 17.68
CA ARG A 239 -9.56 14.81 17.87
C ARG A 239 -10.52 13.64 17.87
N MET A 240 -11.63 13.77 18.57
CA MET A 240 -12.68 12.76 18.56
C MET A 240 -13.56 12.91 17.32
N HIS A 241 -13.57 11.88 16.50
CA HIS A 241 -14.50 11.76 15.40
C HIS A 241 -15.75 10.99 15.86
N PRO A 242 -17.00 11.47 15.55
CA PRO A 242 -18.22 10.85 16.09
C PRO A 242 -18.40 9.36 15.80
N ARG A 243 -17.87 8.87 14.69
CA ARG A 243 -17.99 7.46 14.26
C ARG A 243 -16.70 6.66 14.39
N LEU A 244 -15.54 7.30 14.33
CA LEU A 244 -14.24 6.61 14.25
C LEU A 244 -13.43 6.70 15.56
N GLY A 245 -13.96 7.39 16.59
CA GLY A 245 -13.24 7.60 17.85
C GLY A 245 -12.07 8.58 17.71
N ALA A 246 -11.01 8.38 18.49
CA ALA A 246 -9.84 9.25 18.45
C ALA A 246 -9.09 9.09 17.11
N GLN A 247 -8.91 10.21 16.42
CA GLN A 247 -8.19 10.26 15.14
C GLN A 247 -7.04 11.28 15.25
N PRO A 248 -5.89 11.01 14.61
CA PRO A 248 -4.84 12.02 14.54
C PRO A 248 -5.36 13.27 13.83
N LEU A 249 -5.05 14.44 14.37
CA LEU A 249 -5.43 15.70 13.77
C LEU A 249 -4.73 15.84 12.42
N GLY A 250 -5.50 15.99 11.35
CA GLY A 250 -5.02 16.03 9.99
C GLY A 250 -4.95 14.70 9.26
N GLY A 251 -5.03 13.56 9.97
CA GLY A 251 -4.73 12.22 9.45
C GLY A 251 -5.86 11.45 8.80
N LEU A 252 -6.95 12.08 8.48
CA LEU A 252 -8.09 11.40 7.86
C LEU A 252 -8.00 11.42 6.35
N ALA A 253 -8.03 10.25 5.76
CA ALA A 253 -8.20 10.00 4.35
C ALA A 253 -6.91 9.91 3.52
N GLY A 254 -6.90 8.97 2.62
CA GLY A 254 -6.03 8.65 1.49
C GLY A 254 -4.84 9.52 1.08
N ARG A 255 -4.76 10.74 1.60
CA ARG A 255 -3.65 11.66 1.35
C ARG A 255 -2.40 11.29 2.14
N SER A 256 -2.57 10.69 3.31
CA SER A 256 -1.46 10.31 4.20
C SER A 256 -0.79 8.98 3.80
N GLY A 257 -1.38 8.24 2.87
CA GLY A 257 -0.83 6.97 2.41
C GLY A 257 0.38 7.14 1.50
N ARG A 258 1.27 6.16 1.57
CA ARG A 258 2.49 6.05 0.74
C ARG A 258 2.63 4.65 0.18
N ILE A 259 3.37 4.57 -0.92
CA ILE A 259 3.93 3.31 -1.40
C ILE A 259 5.42 3.51 -1.67
N LYS A 260 6.22 2.52 -1.29
CA LYS A 260 7.62 2.40 -1.70
C LYS A 260 7.83 1.08 -2.42
N PHE A 261 8.77 1.10 -3.34
CA PHE A 261 9.25 -0.08 -4.04
C PHE A 261 10.66 -0.42 -3.54
N SER A 262 10.97 -1.71 -3.49
CA SER A 262 12.36 -2.15 -3.35
C SER A 262 13.14 -1.80 -4.61
N GLU A 263 14.46 -1.87 -4.53
CA GLU A 263 15.27 -1.97 -5.74
C GLU A 263 14.76 -3.13 -6.59
N PRO A 264 14.62 -2.94 -7.92
CA PRO A 264 14.22 -3.99 -8.82
C PRO A 264 15.23 -5.13 -8.82
N ALA A 265 14.76 -6.36 -8.60
CA ALA A 265 15.53 -7.56 -8.78
C ALA A 265 15.26 -8.16 -10.16
N VAL A 266 16.26 -8.78 -10.75
CA VAL A 266 16.11 -9.65 -11.92
C VAL A 266 16.57 -11.04 -11.52
N ILE A 267 15.65 -12.00 -11.52
CA ILE A 267 15.95 -13.39 -11.18
C ILE A 267 16.09 -14.17 -12.50
N ASN A 268 17.26 -14.77 -12.70
CA ASN A 268 17.55 -15.56 -13.89
C ASN A 268 16.98 -16.97 -13.75
N VAL A 269 16.00 -17.33 -14.58
CA VAL A 269 15.46 -18.68 -14.65
C VAL A 269 16.21 -19.46 -15.70
N LYS A 270 17.08 -20.38 -15.27
CA LYS A 270 17.86 -21.25 -16.17
C LYS A 270 18.18 -22.59 -15.50
N PRO A 271 18.48 -23.66 -16.26
CA PRO A 271 18.90 -24.93 -15.69
C PRO A 271 20.09 -24.75 -14.74
N VAL A 272 20.11 -25.53 -13.67
CA VAL A 272 21.29 -25.60 -12.80
C VAL A 272 22.40 -26.29 -13.59
N ASP A 273 23.54 -25.66 -13.72
CA ASP A 273 24.72 -26.27 -14.31
C ASP A 273 25.31 -27.22 -13.27
N GLU A 274 25.10 -28.52 -13.45
CA GLU A 274 25.56 -29.57 -12.53
C GLU A 274 27.10 -29.63 -12.38
N THR A 275 27.82 -28.79 -13.15
CA THR A 275 29.29 -28.72 -13.12
C THR A 275 29.86 -27.73 -12.11
N GLN A 276 29.03 -26.88 -11.47
CA GLN A 276 29.53 -25.98 -10.43
C GLN A 276 29.55 -26.71 -9.06
N PRO A 277 30.69 -26.78 -8.36
CA PRO A 277 30.72 -27.30 -7.01
C PRO A 277 29.84 -26.44 -6.11
N VAL A 278 28.99 -27.08 -5.30
CA VAL A 278 28.23 -26.45 -4.25
C VAL A 278 29.17 -25.59 -3.42
N ALA A 279 29.00 -24.27 -3.48
CA ALA A 279 29.79 -23.37 -2.63
C ALA A 279 29.53 -23.80 -1.17
N GLU A 280 30.56 -24.34 -0.52
CA GLU A 280 30.53 -24.64 0.90
C GLU A 280 30.10 -23.37 1.64
N MET A 281 28.96 -23.48 2.35
CA MET A 281 28.61 -22.44 3.33
C MET A 281 29.69 -22.48 4.41
N VAL A 282 30.57 -21.51 4.38
CA VAL A 282 31.53 -21.25 5.48
C VAL A 282 30.70 -20.86 6.70
N PRO A 283 30.94 -21.50 7.85
CA PRO A 283 30.18 -21.33 9.09
C PRO A 283 30.27 -19.91 9.70
#